data_4520135666736b143aa1e90816dea25b
#
_entry.id   4520135666736b143aa1e90816dea25b
#
_cell.length_a   1.000
_cell.length_b   1.000
_cell.length_c   1.000
_cell.angle_alpha   90.00
_cell.angle_beta   90.00
_cell.angle_gamma   90.00
#
_symmetry.space_group_name_H-M   'P 1'
#
loop_
_entity.id
_entity.type
_entity.pdbx_description
1 polymer ?
#
loop_
_entity_poly.entity_id
_entity_poly.type
_entity_poly.pdbx_seq_one_letter_code
_entity_poly.pdbx_strand_id
1 'polypeptide(L)'
;MSASDRRRLADQPLDFTITAEERLADGFRPLDRLFVSHASLDGTQRFEGVRREVLRAREAAIILPYDPNTDEIVIIRQFRIGAALKTPNAAALELPAGLLDGDEKPAVAAVRELREETGLEALATAPIFSVLTSPGLCDEVAHYFMCIVDTRGLPLVAGLADEHEDICLLYTSPSPRDS
;
A
#
# COMPACT_ATOMS: atom_id res chain seq x y z
N MET A 1 18.92 -4.77 23.20
CA MET A 1 17.54 -4.37 23.49
C MET A 1 16.81 -5.58 24.05
N SER A 2 16.26 -5.47 25.26
CA SER A 2 15.57 -6.58 25.95
C SER A 2 14.20 -6.87 25.28
N ALA A 3 13.59 -8.03 25.62
CA ALA A 3 12.24 -8.36 25.13
C ALA A 3 11.18 -7.36 25.65
N SER A 4 11.38 -6.81 26.86
CA SER A 4 10.54 -5.76 27.44
C SER A 4 10.66 -4.43 26.68
N ASP A 5 11.88 -4.07 26.24
CA ASP A 5 12.10 -2.84 25.45
C ASP A 5 11.43 -2.92 24.07
N ARG A 6 11.50 -4.10 23.42
CA ARG A 6 10.82 -4.31 22.11
C ARG A 6 9.31 -4.17 22.23
N ARG A 7 8.70 -4.71 23.30
CA ARG A 7 7.25 -4.56 23.54
C ARG A 7 6.85 -3.09 23.74
N ARG A 8 7.70 -2.30 24.38
CA ARG A 8 7.46 -0.86 24.64
C ARG A 8 7.51 -0.02 23.36
N LEU A 9 8.25 -0.47 22.35
CA LEU A 9 8.43 0.21 21.05
C LEU A 9 7.53 -0.37 19.95
N ALA A 10 6.61 -1.27 20.28
CA ALA A 10 5.62 -1.80 19.35
C ALA A 10 4.26 -1.13 19.57
N ASP A 11 3.39 -1.20 18.56
CA ASP A 11 2.00 -0.79 18.68
C ASP A 11 1.33 -1.52 19.84
N GLN A 12 0.51 -0.79 20.59
CA GLN A 12 -0.16 -1.29 21.77
C GLN A 12 -1.67 -1.35 21.56
N PRO A 13 -2.36 -2.38 22.08
CA PRO A 13 -3.81 -2.39 22.11
C PRO A 13 -4.31 -1.24 22.99
N LEU A 14 -5.39 -0.61 22.58
CA LEU A 14 -6.08 0.42 23.34
C LEU A 14 -7.57 0.05 23.40
N ASP A 15 -8.17 0.22 24.57
CA ASP A 15 -9.62 0.03 24.73
C ASP A 15 -10.37 1.17 24.04
N PHE A 16 -11.24 0.82 23.08
CA PHE A 16 -12.07 1.78 22.36
C PHE A 16 -13.43 1.17 22.00
N THR A 17 -14.38 2.05 21.71
CA THR A 17 -15.72 1.68 21.23
C THR A 17 -16.18 2.69 20.19
N ILE A 18 -16.68 2.22 19.05
CA ILE A 18 -17.38 3.05 18.08
C ILE A 18 -18.83 3.15 18.54
N THR A 19 -19.26 4.35 18.89
CA THR A 19 -20.61 4.61 19.46
C THR A 19 -21.63 4.99 18.39
N ALA A 20 -21.17 5.55 17.26
CA ALA A 20 -21.99 5.85 16.08
C ALA A 20 -21.11 5.96 14.83
N GLU A 21 -21.73 5.73 13.69
CA GLU A 21 -21.13 5.84 12.36
C GLU A 21 -22.10 6.55 11.41
N GLU A 22 -21.56 7.45 10.57
CA GLU A 22 -22.30 8.20 9.57
C GLU A 22 -21.53 8.17 8.26
N ARG A 23 -22.14 7.69 7.16
CA ARG A 23 -21.59 7.78 5.81
C ARG A 23 -21.70 9.22 5.29
N LEU A 24 -20.55 9.90 5.08
CA LEU A 24 -20.51 11.28 4.56
C LEU A 24 -20.48 11.32 3.03
N ALA A 25 -19.78 10.38 2.41
CA ALA A 25 -19.70 10.25 0.97
C ALA A 25 -19.58 8.78 0.58
N ASP A 26 -20.24 8.39 -0.50
CA ASP A 26 -20.30 7.02 -1.00
C ASP A 26 -19.78 6.98 -2.43
N GLY A 27 -18.46 7.05 -2.58
CA GLY A 27 -17.74 6.97 -3.84
C GLY A 27 -16.82 5.74 -3.89
N PHE A 28 -15.90 5.73 -4.86
CA PHE A 28 -14.88 4.68 -4.98
C PHE A 28 -14.10 4.44 -3.67
N ARG A 29 -13.84 5.51 -2.93
CA ARG A 29 -13.35 5.48 -1.54
C ARG A 29 -14.38 6.17 -0.66
N PRO A 30 -15.22 5.42 0.04
CA PRO A 30 -16.22 6.00 0.94
C PRO A 30 -15.57 6.78 2.08
N LEU A 31 -16.23 7.86 2.52
CA LEU A 31 -15.81 8.65 3.68
C LEU A 31 -16.83 8.47 4.80
N ASP A 32 -16.38 7.94 5.93
CA ASP A 32 -17.19 7.75 7.12
C ASP A 32 -16.78 8.73 8.23
N ARG A 33 -17.77 9.19 9.00
CA ARG A 33 -17.58 9.85 10.29
C ARG A 33 -17.90 8.89 11.40
N LEU A 34 -16.92 8.64 12.26
CA LEU A 34 -17.03 7.78 13.42
C LEU A 34 -17.06 8.61 14.71
N PHE A 35 -17.93 8.23 15.64
CA PHE A 35 -17.91 8.74 17.01
C PHE A 35 -17.31 7.66 17.89
N VAL A 36 -16.18 7.95 18.53
CA VAL A 36 -15.34 6.98 19.22
C VAL A 36 -15.16 7.39 20.66
N SER A 37 -15.28 6.41 21.58
CA SER A 37 -14.85 6.56 22.95
C SER A 37 -13.63 5.67 23.17
N HIS A 38 -12.56 6.21 23.75
CA HIS A 38 -11.33 5.44 23.98
C HIS A 38 -10.62 5.84 25.27
N ALA A 39 -9.86 4.89 25.82
CA ALA A 39 -9.00 5.16 26.97
C ALA A 39 -7.85 6.12 26.59
N SER A 40 -7.34 6.88 27.56
CA SER A 40 -6.05 7.56 27.42
C SER A 40 -4.90 6.54 27.41
N LEU A 41 -3.76 6.92 26.82
CA LEU A 41 -2.60 6.01 26.69
C LEU A 41 -2.02 5.59 28.06
N ASP A 42 -2.20 6.43 29.10
CA ASP A 42 -1.79 6.15 30.47
C ASP A 42 -2.88 5.42 31.29
N GLY A 43 -4.06 5.20 30.70
CA GLY A 43 -5.20 4.52 31.33
C GLY A 43 -5.89 5.32 32.45
N THR A 44 -5.55 6.61 32.63
CA THR A 44 -6.07 7.41 33.74
C THR A 44 -7.44 8.01 33.48
N GLN A 45 -7.85 8.15 32.22
CA GLN A 45 -9.10 8.75 31.80
C GLN A 45 -9.65 8.13 30.53
N ARG A 46 -10.87 8.49 30.17
CA ARG A 46 -11.54 8.10 28.93
C ARG A 46 -12.02 9.32 28.19
N PHE A 47 -11.77 9.35 26.90
CA PHE A 47 -12.30 10.36 25.99
C PHE A 47 -13.59 9.85 25.38
N GLU A 48 -14.66 10.66 25.45
CA GLU A 48 -15.98 10.28 24.97
C GLU A 48 -16.40 11.11 23.76
N GLY A 49 -17.09 10.46 22.80
CA GLY A 49 -17.67 11.11 21.65
C GLY A 49 -16.68 11.80 20.72
N VAL A 50 -15.46 11.31 20.67
CA VAL A 50 -14.40 11.85 19.81
C VAL A 50 -14.76 11.61 18.35
N ARG A 51 -14.93 12.67 17.58
CA ARG A 51 -15.26 12.59 16.14
C ARG A 51 -14.02 12.36 15.31
N ARG A 52 -14.07 11.38 14.41
CA ARG A 52 -13.03 11.07 13.42
C ARG A 52 -13.67 10.87 12.05
N GLU A 53 -12.99 11.29 11.01
CA GLU A 53 -13.36 11.02 9.62
C GLU A 53 -12.30 10.10 9.02
N VAL A 54 -12.76 9.03 8.38
CA VAL A 54 -11.90 7.96 7.87
C VAL A 54 -12.31 7.64 6.43
N LEU A 55 -11.37 7.71 5.51
CA LEU A 55 -11.53 7.13 4.18
C LEU A 55 -11.47 5.61 4.32
N ARG A 56 -12.57 4.96 3.89
CA ARG A 56 -12.64 3.49 3.89
C ARG A 56 -11.94 2.97 2.66
N ALA A 57 -10.93 2.17 2.86
CA ALA A 57 -10.10 1.64 1.79
C ALA A 57 -10.06 0.11 1.84
N ARG A 58 -9.88 -0.51 0.67
CA ARG A 58 -9.56 -1.93 0.57
C ARG A 58 -8.08 -2.13 0.88
N GLU A 59 -7.71 -3.36 1.23
CA GLU A 59 -6.31 -3.75 1.33
C GLU A 59 -5.64 -3.73 -0.05
N ALA A 60 -4.33 -3.50 -0.08
CA ALA A 60 -3.53 -3.46 -1.29
C ALA A 60 -2.32 -4.40 -1.20
N ALA A 61 -1.95 -5.02 -2.32
CA ALA A 61 -0.68 -5.70 -2.47
C ALA A 61 0.30 -4.75 -3.18
N ILE A 62 1.53 -4.63 -2.66
CA ILE A 62 2.62 -3.85 -3.23
C ILE A 62 3.78 -4.78 -3.51
N ILE A 63 4.30 -4.74 -4.71
CA ILE A 63 5.25 -5.72 -5.20
C ILE A 63 6.61 -5.06 -5.43
N LEU A 64 7.67 -5.66 -4.90
CA LEU A 64 9.06 -5.39 -5.25
C LEU A 64 9.54 -6.47 -6.22
N PRO A 65 9.45 -6.27 -7.54
CA PRO A 65 9.96 -7.21 -8.51
C PRO A 65 11.49 -7.07 -8.58
N TYR A 66 12.19 -8.18 -8.41
CA TYR A 66 13.65 -8.22 -8.42
C TYR A 66 14.16 -9.31 -9.37
N ASP A 67 15.03 -8.94 -10.29
CA ASP A 67 15.75 -9.88 -11.15
C ASP A 67 17.16 -10.09 -10.61
N PRO A 68 17.47 -11.26 -10.05
CA PRO A 68 18.81 -11.56 -9.52
C PRO A 68 19.88 -11.77 -10.61
N ASN A 69 19.49 -11.92 -11.89
CA ASN A 69 20.46 -12.12 -12.97
C ASN A 69 21.08 -10.79 -13.43
N THR A 70 20.27 -9.70 -13.39
CA THR A 70 20.71 -8.35 -13.79
C THR A 70 20.98 -7.46 -12.58
N ASP A 71 20.63 -7.90 -11.36
CA ASP A 71 20.63 -7.11 -10.11
C ASP A 71 19.77 -5.83 -10.26
N GLU A 72 18.57 -5.99 -10.81
CA GLU A 72 17.66 -4.89 -11.08
C GLU A 72 16.33 -5.08 -10.36
N ILE A 73 15.70 -3.96 -10.00
CA ILE A 73 14.29 -3.90 -9.61
C ILE A 73 13.48 -3.24 -10.71
N VAL A 74 12.19 -3.60 -10.77
CA VAL A 74 11.23 -2.95 -11.67
C VAL A 74 10.39 -1.97 -10.87
N ILE A 75 10.31 -0.74 -11.34
CA ILE A 75 9.44 0.31 -10.83
C ILE A 75 8.56 0.82 -11.95
N ILE A 76 7.41 1.36 -11.58
CA ILE A 76 6.47 1.94 -12.53
C ILE A 76 6.41 3.45 -12.39
N ARG A 77 5.96 4.11 -13.44
CA ARG A 77 5.63 5.53 -13.42
C ARG A 77 4.22 5.70 -13.97
N GLN A 78 3.36 6.33 -13.19
CA GLN A 78 1.98 6.60 -13.58
C GLN A 78 1.48 7.94 -13.03
N PHE A 79 0.39 8.44 -13.62
CA PHE A 79 -0.25 9.67 -13.16
C PHE A 79 -0.91 9.47 -11.79
N ARG A 80 -0.63 10.39 -10.85
CA ARG A 80 -1.29 10.43 -9.55
C ARG A 80 -1.84 11.83 -9.27
N ILE A 81 -3.16 11.95 -9.19
CA ILE A 81 -3.84 13.22 -8.94
C ILE A 81 -3.41 13.85 -7.61
N GLY A 82 -3.18 13.06 -6.57
CA GLY A 82 -2.69 13.55 -5.28
C GLY A 82 -1.33 14.24 -5.40
N ALA A 83 -0.42 13.69 -6.20
CA ALA A 83 0.87 14.31 -6.50
C ALA A 83 0.69 15.59 -7.32
N ALA A 84 -0.16 15.58 -8.34
CA ALA A 84 -0.45 16.73 -9.20
C ALA A 84 -1.01 17.93 -8.42
N LEU A 85 -1.80 17.69 -7.38
CA LEU A 85 -2.38 18.74 -6.54
C LEU A 85 -1.35 19.44 -5.63
N LYS A 86 -0.20 18.83 -5.38
CA LYS A 86 0.77 19.32 -4.38
C LYS A 86 2.17 19.56 -4.92
N THR A 87 2.51 18.98 -6.07
CA THR A 87 3.84 19.07 -6.67
C THR A 87 3.72 19.26 -8.18
N PRO A 88 4.76 19.73 -8.88
CA PRO A 88 4.79 19.74 -10.33
C PRO A 88 4.96 18.33 -10.93
N ASN A 89 5.21 17.29 -10.10
CA ASN A 89 5.57 15.94 -10.52
C ASN A 89 4.34 15.02 -10.41
N ALA A 90 3.43 15.14 -11.37
CA ALA A 90 2.21 14.32 -11.41
C ALA A 90 2.46 12.85 -11.80
N ALA A 91 3.56 12.58 -12.51
CA ALA A 91 3.99 11.23 -12.89
C ALA A 91 4.87 10.62 -11.78
N ALA A 92 4.24 9.96 -10.82
CA ALA A 92 4.91 9.39 -9.66
C ALA A 92 5.67 8.11 -9.99
N LEU A 93 6.82 7.90 -9.33
CA LEU A 93 7.54 6.63 -9.33
C LEU A 93 7.04 5.77 -8.17
N GLU A 94 6.65 4.54 -8.47
CA GLU A 94 6.03 3.63 -7.52
C GLU A 94 6.49 2.19 -7.76
N LEU A 95 6.28 1.33 -6.78
CA LEU A 95 6.28 -0.11 -7.00
C LEU A 95 4.94 -0.52 -7.63
N PRO A 96 4.89 -1.56 -8.47
CA PRO A 96 3.64 -2.16 -8.90
C PRO A 96 2.74 -2.48 -7.72
N ALA A 97 1.45 -2.13 -7.80
CA ALA A 97 0.54 -2.28 -6.68
C ALA A 97 -0.93 -2.20 -7.10
N GLY A 98 -1.76 -3.06 -6.52
CA GLY A 98 -3.19 -2.98 -6.72
C GLY A 98 -4.01 -3.45 -5.53
N LEU A 99 -5.32 -3.24 -5.63
CA LEU A 99 -6.26 -3.57 -4.56
C LEU A 99 -6.60 -5.06 -4.58
N LEU A 100 -6.76 -5.64 -3.40
CA LEU A 100 -7.29 -7.00 -3.27
C LEU A 100 -8.74 -7.07 -3.74
N ASP A 101 -9.10 -8.09 -4.47
CA ASP A 101 -10.46 -8.34 -4.95
C ASP A 101 -11.23 -9.26 -3.98
N GLY A 102 -12.32 -8.74 -3.41
CA GLY A 102 -13.17 -9.50 -2.49
C GLY A 102 -12.36 -10.19 -1.38
N ASP A 103 -12.42 -11.52 -1.33
CA ASP A 103 -11.70 -12.35 -0.35
C ASP A 103 -10.33 -12.84 -0.88
N GLU A 104 -9.76 -12.18 -1.86
CA GLU A 104 -8.45 -12.53 -2.44
C GLU A 104 -7.35 -12.48 -1.38
N LYS A 105 -6.47 -13.49 -1.38
CA LYS A 105 -5.30 -13.48 -0.47
C LYS A 105 -4.25 -12.50 -0.98
N PRO A 106 -3.59 -11.71 -0.11
CA PRO A 106 -2.60 -10.71 -0.53
C PRO A 106 -1.49 -11.25 -1.42
N ALA A 107 -1.01 -12.47 -1.20
CA ALA A 107 0.01 -13.08 -2.05
C ALA A 107 -0.50 -13.43 -3.47
N VAL A 108 -1.80 -13.71 -3.62
CA VAL A 108 -2.43 -13.95 -4.93
C VAL A 108 -2.59 -12.63 -5.67
N ALA A 109 -3.10 -11.61 -4.99
CA ALA A 109 -3.18 -10.25 -5.52
C ALA A 109 -1.80 -9.76 -6.01
N ALA A 110 -0.74 -9.97 -5.22
CA ALA A 110 0.61 -9.57 -5.61
C ALA A 110 1.08 -10.18 -6.94
N VAL A 111 0.78 -11.47 -7.17
CA VAL A 111 1.14 -12.13 -8.44
C VAL A 111 0.28 -11.65 -9.60
N ARG A 112 -1.02 -11.44 -9.38
CA ARG A 112 -1.94 -10.92 -10.38
C ARG A 112 -1.56 -9.50 -10.81
N GLU A 113 -1.39 -8.59 -9.85
CA GLU A 113 -1.03 -7.18 -10.11
C GLU A 113 0.35 -7.05 -10.79
N LEU A 114 1.34 -7.84 -10.37
CA LEU A 114 2.63 -7.87 -11.05
C LEU A 114 2.46 -8.16 -12.54
N ARG A 115 1.63 -9.15 -12.89
CA ARG A 115 1.39 -9.52 -14.27
C ARG A 115 0.59 -8.46 -15.03
N GLU A 116 -0.45 -7.89 -14.42
CA GLU A 116 -1.33 -6.89 -15.03
C GLU A 116 -0.59 -5.59 -15.31
N GLU A 117 0.16 -5.06 -14.35
CA GLU A 117 0.86 -3.79 -14.47
C GLU A 117 2.22 -3.86 -15.18
N THR A 118 2.85 -5.03 -15.23
CA THR A 118 4.21 -5.15 -15.78
C THR A 118 4.37 -6.19 -16.88
N GLY A 119 3.44 -7.12 -17.01
CA GLY A 119 3.56 -8.30 -17.88
C GLY A 119 4.55 -9.35 -17.38
N LEU A 120 5.14 -9.16 -16.17
CA LEU A 120 6.08 -10.10 -15.58
C LEU A 120 5.39 -11.29 -14.92
N GLU A 121 6.03 -12.45 -15.01
CA GLU A 121 5.62 -13.62 -14.25
C GLU A 121 6.49 -13.76 -13.00
N ALA A 122 5.83 -13.99 -11.84
CA ALA A 122 6.54 -14.27 -10.60
C ALA A 122 7.13 -15.68 -10.61
N LEU A 123 8.44 -15.83 -10.57
CA LEU A 123 9.15 -17.09 -10.41
C LEU A 123 9.12 -17.59 -8.96
N ALA A 124 9.10 -16.66 -8.03
CA ALA A 124 8.91 -16.89 -6.60
C ALA A 124 8.34 -15.64 -5.95
N THR A 125 7.56 -15.80 -4.86
CA THR A 125 6.94 -14.70 -4.12
C THR A 125 7.13 -14.93 -2.63
N ALA A 126 7.56 -13.90 -1.91
CA ALA A 126 7.73 -13.92 -0.47
C ALA A 126 7.18 -12.64 0.17
N PRO A 127 6.46 -12.75 1.31
CA PRO A 127 6.01 -11.57 2.05
C PRO A 127 7.20 -10.86 2.71
N ILE A 128 7.15 -9.52 2.76
CA ILE A 128 8.15 -8.70 3.45
C ILE A 128 7.54 -8.19 4.76
N PHE A 129 6.51 -7.37 4.68
CA PHE A 129 5.76 -6.82 5.82
C PHE A 129 4.39 -6.31 5.38
N SER A 130 3.55 -5.92 6.37
CA SER A 130 2.31 -5.19 6.14
C SER A 130 2.28 -3.93 7.01
N VAL A 131 1.71 -2.85 6.49
CA VAL A 131 1.61 -1.58 7.20
C VAL A 131 0.26 -0.92 6.95
N LEU A 132 -0.18 -0.10 7.90
CA LEU A 132 -1.22 0.91 7.67
C LEU A 132 -0.59 2.10 6.96
N THR A 133 -1.08 2.46 5.78
CA THR A 133 -0.47 3.50 4.91
C THR A 133 -0.60 4.89 5.51
N SER A 134 -1.76 5.20 6.09
CA SER A 134 -2.04 6.50 6.73
C SER A 134 -3.13 6.36 7.80
N PRO A 135 -2.83 5.76 8.98
CA PRO A 135 -3.85 5.42 9.99
C PRO A 135 -4.59 6.61 10.59
N GLY A 136 -4.10 7.83 10.38
CA GLY A 136 -4.80 9.06 10.74
C GLY A 136 -5.81 9.54 9.69
N LEU A 137 -5.85 8.92 8.49
CA LEU A 137 -6.68 9.31 7.36
C LEU A 137 -7.56 8.16 6.85
N CYS A 138 -7.01 6.97 6.71
CA CYS A 138 -7.68 5.81 6.11
C CYS A 138 -7.38 4.53 6.88
N ASP A 139 -8.16 3.48 6.60
CA ASP A 139 -7.99 2.13 7.15
C ASP A 139 -7.29 1.18 6.16
N GLU A 140 -6.60 1.71 5.14
CA GLU A 140 -5.87 0.92 4.16
C GLU A 140 -4.70 0.16 4.79
N VAL A 141 -4.64 -1.15 4.53
CA VAL A 141 -3.50 -2.00 4.82
C VAL A 141 -2.77 -2.32 3.52
N ALA A 142 -1.48 -2.02 3.47
CA ALA A 142 -0.60 -2.37 2.36
C ALA A 142 0.27 -3.57 2.72
N HIS A 143 0.20 -4.63 1.91
CA HIS A 143 0.96 -5.86 2.04
C HIS A 143 2.11 -5.88 1.04
N TYR A 144 3.34 -5.85 1.51
CA TYR A 144 4.54 -5.81 0.67
C TYR A 144 5.07 -7.21 0.41
N PHE A 145 5.33 -7.49 -0.86
CA PHE A 145 5.90 -8.76 -1.33
C PHE A 145 7.14 -8.52 -2.19
N MET A 146 8.12 -9.39 -2.05
CA MET A 146 9.20 -9.52 -3.04
C MET A 146 8.80 -10.60 -4.04
N CYS A 147 8.91 -10.30 -5.33
CA CYS A 147 8.74 -11.27 -6.41
C CYS A 147 10.06 -11.39 -7.19
N ILE A 148 10.56 -12.63 -7.29
CA ILE A 148 11.68 -12.92 -8.21
C ILE A 148 11.11 -12.99 -9.62
N VAL A 149 11.75 -12.28 -10.54
CA VAL A 149 11.30 -12.15 -11.93
C VAL A 149 12.47 -12.32 -12.90
N ASP A 150 12.15 -12.43 -14.20
CA ASP A 150 13.10 -12.38 -15.31
C ASP A 150 12.70 -11.18 -16.19
N THR A 151 13.56 -10.17 -16.24
CA THR A 151 13.28 -8.91 -16.96
C THR A 151 13.65 -8.94 -18.42
N ARG A 152 14.19 -10.04 -18.95
CA ARG A 152 14.65 -10.13 -20.34
C ARG A 152 13.51 -10.07 -21.34
N GLY A 153 13.60 -9.11 -22.25
CA GLY A 153 12.67 -9.00 -23.39
C GLY A 153 11.33 -8.32 -23.11
N LEU A 154 11.19 -7.62 -21.99
CA LEU A 154 9.95 -6.93 -21.63
C LEU A 154 9.80 -5.57 -22.36
N PRO A 155 8.54 -5.16 -22.61
CA PRO A 155 8.23 -3.85 -23.15
C PRO A 155 8.50 -2.73 -22.12
N LEU A 156 8.69 -1.50 -22.60
CA LEU A 156 8.84 -0.31 -21.75
C LEU A 156 7.49 0.28 -21.28
N VAL A 157 6.38 -0.20 -21.83
CA VAL A 157 5.02 0.30 -21.56
C VAL A 157 4.10 -0.88 -21.25
N ALA A 158 3.35 -0.76 -20.20
CA ALA A 158 2.35 -1.73 -19.76
C ALA A 158 1.13 -1.02 -19.15
N GLY A 159 0.24 -1.73 -18.49
CA GLY A 159 -1.01 -1.25 -17.91
C GLY A 159 -2.22 -1.72 -18.70
N LEU A 160 -3.37 -1.73 -18.04
CA LEU A 160 -4.64 -2.16 -18.61
C LEU A 160 -5.35 -0.97 -19.27
N ALA A 161 -5.52 -1.03 -20.61
CA ALA A 161 -6.19 0.04 -21.38
C ALA A 161 -7.63 0.28 -20.91
N ASP A 162 -8.32 -0.74 -20.44
CA ASP A 162 -9.69 -0.66 -19.94
C ASP A 162 -9.81 0.09 -18.62
N GLU A 163 -8.72 0.19 -17.84
CA GLU A 163 -8.64 0.93 -16.60
C GLU A 163 -8.06 2.35 -16.77
N HIS A 164 -7.80 2.76 -18.01
CA HIS A 164 -7.15 4.04 -18.36
C HIS A 164 -5.77 4.18 -17.69
N GLU A 165 -5.09 3.06 -17.50
CA GLU A 165 -3.74 3.02 -16.95
C GLU A 165 -2.70 3.18 -18.07
N ASP A 166 -1.91 4.23 -17.94
CA ASP A 166 -0.72 4.51 -18.76
C ASP A 166 0.50 4.33 -17.87
N ILE A 167 1.07 3.12 -17.90
CA ILE A 167 2.18 2.70 -17.06
C ILE A 167 3.47 2.62 -17.86
N CYS A 168 4.47 3.39 -17.43
CA CYS A 168 5.83 3.31 -17.96
C CYS A 168 6.68 2.46 -17.01
N LEU A 169 7.30 1.39 -17.54
CA LEU A 169 8.20 0.51 -16.81
C LEU A 169 9.61 1.07 -16.80
N LEU A 170 10.27 1.01 -15.64
CA LEU A 170 11.64 1.43 -15.43
C LEU A 170 12.41 0.33 -14.70
N TYR A 171 13.61 0.08 -15.17
CA TYR A 171 14.54 -0.89 -14.60
C TYR A 171 15.70 -0.15 -13.97
N THR A 172 16.02 -0.46 -12.72
CA THR A 172 17.10 0.22 -12.00
C THR A 172 17.75 -0.69 -10.97
N SER A 173 19.05 -0.49 -10.74
CA SER A 173 19.73 -1.17 -9.64
C SER A 173 19.10 -0.76 -8.30
N PRO A 174 18.91 -1.70 -7.35
CA PRO A 174 18.39 -1.41 -6.02
C PRO A 174 19.35 -0.53 -5.19
N SER A 175 20.60 -0.43 -5.61
CA SER A 175 21.61 0.47 -5.01
C SER A 175 22.16 1.38 -6.09
N PRO A 176 21.94 2.70 -6.05
CA PRO A 176 22.65 3.64 -6.90
C PRO A 176 24.13 3.61 -6.49
N ARG A 177 24.88 2.68 -7.06
CA ARG A 177 26.33 2.77 -7.04
C ARG A 177 26.69 3.84 -8.05
N ASP A 178 27.39 4.83 -7.58
CA ASP A 178 27.85 6.02 -8.29
C ASP A 178 28.15 5.75 -9.77
N SER A 179 27.42 6.42 -10.61
CA SER A 179 27.73 6.60 -12.03
C SER A 179 28.71 7.77 -12.17
#